data_a4feda8b759751354888fbe6081e4a83
#
_entry.id   a4feda8b759751354888fbe6081e4a83
#
_cell.length_a   1.000
_cell.length_b   1.000
_cell.length_c   1.000
_cell.angle_alpha   90.00
_cell.angle_beta   90.00
_cell.angle_gamma   90.00
#
_symmetry.space_group_name_H-M   'P 1'
#
loop_
_entity.id
_entity.type
_entity.pdbx_description
1 polymer ?
#
loop_
_entity_poly.entity_id
_entity_poly.type
_entity_poly.pdbx_seq_one_letter_code
_entity_poly.pdbx_strand_id
1 'polypeptide(L)'
;MENYILYYYNLNIKNVVKLDNCYYFTSDSDTFYFCKTEYGEKELEKLNENVRVNPKYHLMIRNRFYRFLSSYEDSSYVLVRINTLLNDYVLFDDLLYGNKIRMDKPMVEWPRIWQAKIDYMEKQMKELGVGKEVLIHSFSYYIGLGENAISYYNYNKPVSKNISMCHFRMNNPILPVNYYHPLSLILDYDVRDYAEYFKVSFFNEMLDMKEVSKFIFDNRYDYNDMILFYSRMLYPTYYFDLFERSITDNVLEKRIMDVITKSDKYEMLLKDIYYEIRKKYNIPGVDWLIKKSN
;
A
#
# COMPACT_ATOMS: atom_id res chain seq x y z
N MET A 1 -0.39 -30.95 -2.06
CA MET A 1 -1.26 -29.90 -1.53
C MET A 1 -2.53 -30.46 -0.89
N GLU A 2 -3.39 -31.17 -1.63
CA GLU A 2 -4.70 -31.64 -1.14
C GLU A 2 -4.60 -32.49 0.14
N ASN A 3 -3.78 -33.54 0.15
CA ASN A 3 -3.56 -34.36 1.35
C ASN A 3 -2.99 -33.57 2.51
N TYR A 4 -2.18 -32.55 2.22
CA TYR A 4 -1.61 -31.66 3.24
C TYR A 4 -2.68 -30.80 3.90
N ILE A 5 -3.51 -30.12 3.10
CA ILE A 5 -4.60 -29.27 3.60
C ILE A 5 -5.65 -30.12 4.35
N LEU A 6 -5.99 -31.31 3.81
CA LEU A 6 -6.88 -32.23 4.50
C LEU A 6 -6.33 -32.62 5.87
N TYR A 7 -5.05 -32.97 5.96
CA TYR A 7 -4.43 -33.38 7.21
C TYR A 7 -4.35 -32.24 8.24
N TYR A 8 -3.90 -31.04 7.81
CA TYR A 8 -3.66 -29.95 8.75
C TYR A 8 -4.91 -29.15 9.10
N TYR A 9 -5.88 -29.04 8.22
CA TYR A 9 -7.05 -28.16 8.36
C TYR A 9 -8.39 -28.88 8.26
N ASN A 10 -8.39 -30.17 7.95
CA ASN A 10 -9.60 -30.96 7.72
C ASN A 10 -10.52 -30.37 6.63
N LEU A 11 -9.93 -29.89 5.53
CA LEU A 11 -10.63 -29.31 4.39
C LEU A 11 -10.44 -30.18 3.15
N ASN A 12 -11.55 -30.51 2.48
CA ASN A 12 -11.54 -31.14 1.16
C ASN A 12 -11.50 -30.06 0.10
N ILE A 13 -10.32 -29.82 -0.48
CA ILE A 13 -10.12 -28.71 -1.40
C ILE A 13 -10.46 -29.06 -2.84
N LYS A 14 -10.93 -28.04 -3.59
CA LYS A 14 -11.24 -28.10 -5.02
C LYS A 14 -10.71 -26.84 -5.71
N ASN A 15 -10.57 -26.91 -7.04
CA ASN A 15 -10.21 -25.74 -7.86
C ASN A 15 -8.92 -25.05 -7.40
N VAL A 16 -7.87 -25.84 -7.19
CA VAL A 16 -6.57 -25.30 -6.72
C VAL A 16 -5.89 -24.52 -7.84
N VAL A 17 -5.60 -23.26 -7.60
CA VAL A 17 -4.84 -22.38 -8.49
C VAL A 17 -3.59 -21.91 -7.75
N LYS A 18 -2.42 -22.11 -8.37
CA LYS A 18 -1.16 -21.58 -7.84
C LYS A 18 -0.99 -20.14 -8.32
N LEU A 19 -0.83 -19.23 -7.38
CA LEU A 19 -0.42 -17.83 -7.59
C LEU A 19 1.05 -17.69 -7.16
N ASP A 20 1.67 -16.53 -7.37
CA ASP A 20 3.11 -16.33 -7.08
C ASP A 20 3.51 -16.79 -5.66
N ASN A 21 2.83 -16.25 -4.64
CA ASN A 21 3.13 -16.53 -3.23
C ASN A 21 1.98 -17.21 -2.47
N CYS A 22 0.92 -17.60 -3.16
CA CYS A 22 -0.27 -18.18 -2.56
C CYS A 22 -0.83 -19.31 -3.41
N TYR A 23 -1.57 -20.21 -2.76
CA TYR A 23 -2.50 -21.11 -3.43
C TYR A 23 -3.92 -20.65 -3.11
N TYR A 24 -4.72 -20.50 -4.14
CA TYR A 24 -6.15 -20.21 -4.05
C TYR A 24 -6.93 -21.51 -4.26
N PHE A 25 -7.95 -21.76 -3.43
CA PHE A 25 -8.82 -22.92 -3.58
C PHE A 25 -10.15 -22.73 -2.88
N THR A 26 -11.08 -23.62 -3.18
CA THR A 26 -12.40 -23.69 -2.54
C THR A 26 -12.54 -24.98 -1.73
N SER A 27 -13.30 -24.92 -0.63
CA SER A 27 -13.74 -26.09 0.12
C SER A 27 -15.17 -25.82 0.60
N ASP A 28 -16.09 -26.73 0.27
CA ASP A 28 -17.53 -26.51 0.43
C ASP A 28 -17.99 -25.21 -0.23
N SER A 29 -18.54 -24.27 0.55
CA SER A 29 -18.95 -22.94 0.08
C SER A 29 -17.91 -21.84 0.32
N ASP A 30 -16.82 -22.17 1.01
CA ASP A 30 -15.81 -21.20 1.41
C ASP A 30 -14.64 -21.14 0.41
N THR A 31 -14.02 -19.98 0.35
CA THR A 31 -12.85 -19.70 -0.48
C THR A 31 -11.66 -19.37 0.42
N PHE A 32 -10.49 -19.89 0.03
CA PHE A 32 -9.28 -19.79 0.85
C PHE A 32 -8.08 -19.35 0.03
N TYR A 33 -7.17 -18.63 0.72
CA TYR A 33 -5.78 -18.44 0.33
C TYR A 33 -4.86 -19.17 1.29
N PHE A 34 -3.92 -19.96 0.77
CA PHE A 34 -2.82 -20.53 1.55
C PHE A 34 -1.54 -19.80 1.11
N CYS A 35 -1.16 -18.79 1.89
CA CYS A 35 -0.14 -17.81 1.51
C CYS A 35 1.17 -18.06 2.23
N LYS A 36 2.27 -18.00 1.46
CA LYS A 36 3.62 -17.95 2.01
C LYS A 36 3.80 -16.70 2.87
N THR A 37 4.49 -16.84 4.00
CA THR A 37 4.73 -15.74 4.92
C THR A 37 6.11 -15.86 5.57
N GLU A 38 6.68 -14.70 5.92
CA GLU A 38 7.89 -14.58 6.73
C GLU A 38 7.57 -14.26 8.19
N TYR A 39 6.29 -14.00 8.52
CA TYR A 39 5.87 -13.75 9.90
C TYR A 39 6.02 -15.01 10.77
N GLY A 40 6.53 -14.80 11.99
CA GLY A 40 6.54 -15.84 13.02
C GLY A 40 5.15 -16.03 13.67
N GLU A 41 4.96 -17.14 14.40
CA GLU A 41 3.67 -17.46 15.05
C GLU A 41 3.18 -16.34 15.97
N LYS A 42 4.07 -15.75 16.79
CA LYS A 42 3.72 -14.66 17.72
C LYS A 42 3.27 -13.38 16.98
N GLU A 43 3.86 -13.11 15.84
CA GLU A 43 3.49 -11.95 15.00
C GLU A 43 2.11 -12.16 14.38
N LEU A 44 1.82 -13.39 13.92
CA LEU A 44 0.51 -13.77 13.39
C LEU A 44 -0.57 -13.75 14.46
N GLU A 45 -0.27 -14.18 15.68
CA GLU A 45 -1.21 -14.07 16.80
C GLU A 45 -1.59 -12.63 17.07
N LYS A 46 -0.59 -11.75 17.17
CA LYS A 46 -0.81 -10.32 17.35
C LYS A 46 -1.56 -9.68 16.20
N LEU A 47 -1.21 -10.05 14.95
CA LEU A 47 -1.91 -9.59 13.76
C LEU A 47 -3.37 -10.03 13.79
N ASN A 48 -3.65 -11.30 14.14
CA ASN A 48 -5.01 -11.81 14.23
C ASN A 48 -5.85 -11.10 15.31
N GLU A 49 -5.28 -10.79 16.47
CA GLU A 49 -5.95 -10.00 17.50
C GLU A 49 -6.37 -8.64 16.96
N ASN A 50 -5.49 -8.01 16.20
CA ASN A 50 -5.72 -6.70 15.63
C ASN A 50 -6.81 -6.70 14.54
N VAL A 51 -6.80 -7.68 13.63
CA VAL A 51 -7.79 -7.70 12.53
C VAL A 51 -9.16 -8.17 12.97
N ARG A 52 -9.27 -8.95 14.04
CA ARG A 52 -10.55 -9.45 14.57
C ARG A 52 -11.54 -8.39 15.01
N VAL A 53 -11.07 -7.18 15.31
CA VAL A 53 -11.95 -6.07 15.74
C VAL A 53 -12.77 -5.51 14.57
N ASN A 54 -12.36 -5.76 13.33
CA ASN A 54 -13.09 -5.36 12.14
C ASN A 54 -13.55 -6.62 11.37
N PRO A 55 -14.86 -6.91 11.31
CA PRO A 55 -15.38 -8.13 10.71
C PRO A 55 -15.22 -8.19 9.17
N LYS A 56 -14.80 -7.10 8.53
CA LYS A 56 -14.50 -7.08 7.09
C LYS A 56 -13.23 -7.83 6.74
N TYR A 57 -12.26 -7.94 7.68
CA TYR A 57 -11.02 -8.66 7.42
C TYR A 57 -11.25 -10.15 7.18
N HIS A 58 -10.45 -10.72 6.31
CA HIS A 58 -10.39 -12.15 6.11
C HIS A 58 -9.85 -12.86 7.35
N LEU A 59 -10.29 -14.09 7.58
CA LEU A 59 -9.97 -14.83 8.81
C LEU A 59 -8.74 -15.71 8.62
N MET A 60 -7.73 -15.53 9.44
CA MET A 60 -6.65 -16.51 9.55
C MET A 60 -7.13 -17.75 10.30
N ILE A 61 -6.88 -18.93 9.72
CA ILE A 61 -7.36 -20.22 10.23
C ILE A 61 -6.21 -20.96 10.90
N ARG A 62 -6.46 -21.43 12.14
CA ARG A 62 -5.50 -22.28 12.86
C ARG A 62 -5.55 -23.72 12.33
N ASN A 63 -4.39 -24.33 12.22
CA ASN A 63 -4.28 -25.73 11.88
C ASN A 63 -4.68 -26.64 13.06
N ARG A 64 -4.68 -27.96 12.87
CA ARG A 64 -5.02 -28.96 13.90
C ARG A 64 -4.17 -28.90 15.17
N PHE A 65 -3.01 -28.24 15.12
CA PHE A 65 -2.13 -28.02 16.26
C PHE A 65 -2.33 -26.64 16.90
N TYR A 66 -3.45 -25.97 16.59
CA TYR A 66 -3.82 -24.65 17.08
C TYR A 66 -2.84 -23.53 16.71
N ARG A 67 -2.02 -23.71 15.66
CA ARG A 67 -1.08 -22.72 15.12
C ARG A 67 -1.59 -22.10 13.83
N PHE A 68 -1.25 -20.84 13.59
CA PHE A 68 -1.48 -20.21 12.29
C PHE A 68 -0.46 -20.65 11.23
N LEU A 69 0.81 -20.86 11.65
CA LEU A 69 1.85 -21.33 10.75
C LEU A 69 1.74 -22.82 10.46
N SER A 70 1.95 -23.13 9.20
CA SER A 70 2.13 -24.48 8.69
C SER A 70 3.33 -24.52 7.77
N SER A 71 4.18 -25.54 7.86
CA SER A 71 5.35 -25.72 7.00
C SER A 71 4.97 -26.58 5.80
N TYR A 72 5.13 -26.03 4.60
CA TYR A 72 4.87 -26.71 3.33
C TYR A 72 5.97 -26.37 2.31
N GLU A 73 6.57 -27.39 1.64
CA GLU A 73 7.67 -27.20 0.67
C GLU A 73 8.78 -26.28 1.20
N ASP A 74 9.30 -26.58 2.40
CA ASP A 74 10.38 -25.85 3.09
C ASP A 74 10.11 -24.36 3.33
N SER A 75 8.85 -23.96 3.27
CA SER A 75 8.42 -22.57 3.52
C SER A 75 7.27 -22.52 4.54
N SER A 76 7.14 -21.38 5.18
CA SER A 76 6.05 -21.11 6.12
C SER A 76 4.84 -20.54 5.40
N TYR A 77 3.66 -21.05 5.74
CA TYR A 77 2.37 -20.66 5.15
C TYR A 77 1.32 -20.40 6.21
N VAL A 78 0.36 -19.56 5.85
CA VAL A 78 -0.85 -19.26 6.65
C VAL A 78 -2.07 -19.51 5.77
N LEU A 79 -3.09 -20.16 6.36
CA LEU A 79 -4.39 -20.34 5.73
C LEU A 79 -5.30 -19.17 6.09
N VAL A 80 -5.87 -18.51 5.07
CA VAL A 80 -6.78 -17.39 5.21
C VAL A 80 -8.09 -17.72 4.50
N ARG A 81 -9.22 -17.66 5.25
CA ARG A 81 -10.57 -17.77 4.67
C ARG A 81 -11.03 -16.40 4.21
N ILE A 82 -11.46 -16.31 2.97
CA ILE A 82 -11.94 -15.06 2.38
C ILE A 82 -13.33 -14.72 2.94
N ASN A 83 -13.49 -13.47 3.34
CA ASN A 83 -14.82 -12.92 3.60
C ASN A 83 -15.47 -12.55 2.24
N THR A 84 -16.53 -13.25 1.87
CA THR A 84 -17.25 -13.07 0.60
C THR A 84 -18.36 -12.02 0.66
N LEU A 85 -18.64 -11.46 1.85
CA LEU A 85 -19.69 -10.46 2.07
C LEU A 85 -19.19 -9.02 1.89
N LEU A 86 -18.17 -8.82 1.07
CA LEU A 86 -17.56 -7.51 0.83
C LEU A 86 -18.16 -6.85 -0.43
N ASN A 87 -18.23 -5.52 -0.41
CA ASN A 87 -18.58 -4.72 -1.58
C ASN A 87 -17.53 -4.87 -2.68
N ASP A 88 -17.84 -4.45 -3.90
CA ASP A 88 -16.94 -4.58 -5.04
C ASP A 88 -15.67 -3.72 -4.92
N TYR A 89 -15.75 -2.59 -4.20
CA TYR A 89 -14.65 -1.63 -4.03
C TYR A 89 -14.53 -1.16 -2.59
N VAL A 90 -13.31 -0.79 -2.21
CA VAL A 90 -13.03 -0.10 -0.94
C VAL A 90 -13.35 1.38 -1.12
N LEU A 91 -14.15 1.92 -0.23
CA LEU A 91 -14.56 3.32 -0.22
C LEU A 91 -13.70 4.13 0.77
N PHE A 92 -13.68 5.46 0.59
CA PHE A 92 -13.00 6.36 1.52
C PHE A 92 -13.49 6.20 2.97
N ASP A 93 -14.78 5.97 3.16
CA ASP A 93 -15.37 5.74 4.48
C ASP A 93 -14.86 4.47 5.18
N ASP A 94 -14.39 3.47 4.43
CA ASP A 94 -13.73 2.28 4.98
C ASP A 94 -12.39 2.65 5.64
N LEU A 95 -11.68 3.64 5.09
CA LEU A 95 -10.46 4.16 5.69
C LEU A 95 -10.76 5.07 6.87
N LEU A 96 -11.75 5.95 6.73
CA LEU A 96 -12.06 7.01 7.70
C LEU A 96 -12.67 6.44 8.99
N TYR A 97 -13.57 5.47 8.86
CA TYR A 97 -14.30 4.85 9.97
C TYR A 97 -13.83 3.43 10.28
N GLY A 98 -12.88 2.90 9.52
CA GLY A 98 -12.24 1.64 9.86
C GLY A 98 -11.62 1.68 11.24
N ASN A 99 -11.74 0.58 12.01
CA ASN A 99 -11.12 0.47 13.32
C ASN A 99 -9.60 0.40 13.16
N LYS A 100 -8.95 1.57 13.19
CA LYS A 100 -7.50 1.66 13.20
C LYS A 100 -6.99 1.43 14.61
N ILE A 101 -6.21 0.38 14.77
CA ILE A 101 -5.58 0.05 16.04
C ILE A 101 -4.32 0.91 16.16
N ARG A 102 -4.34 1.84 17.10
CA ARG A 102 -3.16 2.63 17.43
C ARG A 102 -2.17 1.78 18.21
N MET A 103 -0.91 1.91 17.88
CA MET A 103 0.16 1.15 18.52
C MET A 103 1.33 2.07 18.86
N ASP A 104 1.88 1.85 20.05
CA ASP A 104 3.15 2.48 20.43
C ASP A 104 4.30 1.72 19.76
N LYS A 105 4.98 2.34 18.80
CA LYS A 105 6.19 1.76 18.22
C LYS A 105 7.15 2.79 17.65
N PRO A 106 8.42 2.41 17.42
CA PRO A 106 9.45 3.30 16.93
C PRO A 106 9.11 3.86 15.55
N MET A 107 9.63 5.06 15.33
CA MET A 107 9.52 5.79 14.07
C MET A 107 9.83 4.92 12.86
N VAL A 108 8.91 4.92 11.89
CA VAL A 108 9.18 4.37 10.57
C VAL A 108 10.02 5.38 9.78
N GLU A 109 11.20 4.99 9.40
CA GLU A 109 12.14 5.86 8.66
C GLU A 109 11.84 5.82 7.16
N TRP A 110 10.77 6.48 6.71
CA TRP A 110 10.44 6.56 5.29
C TRP A 110 11.59 7.06 4.40
N PRO A 111 12.34 8.11 4.76
CA PRO A 111 13.43 8.58 3.91
C PRO A 111 14.48 7.50 3.61
N ARG A 112 14.81 6.67 4.61
CA ARG A 112 15.76 5.56 4.43
C ARG A 112 15.23 4.50 3.48
N ILE A 113 13.95 4.14 3.63
CA ILE A 113 13.30 3.15 2.75
C ILE A 113 13.18 3.71 1.32
N TRP A 114 12.82 4.98 1.19
CA TRP A 114 12.68 5.64 -0.10
C TRP A 114 14.02 5.81 -0.82
N GLN A 115 15.07 6.20 -0.10
CA GLN A 115 16.41 6.30 -0.68
C GLN A 115 16.91 4.93 -1.17
N ALA A 116 16.78 3.89 -0.36
CA ALA A 116 17.15 2.54 -0.77
C ALA A 116 16.38 2.07 -2.04
N LYS A 117 15.11 2.48 -2.17
CA LYS A 117 14.32 2.19 -3.38
C LYS A 117 14.82 2.97 -4.59
N ILE A 118 15.17 4.25 -4.45
CA ILE A 118 15.77 5.09 -5.51
C ILE A 118 17.09 4.49 -5.97
N ASP A 119 18.00 4.18 -5.04
CA ASP A 119 19.31 3.59 -5.35
C ASP A 119 19.16 2.26 -6.12
N TYR A 120 18.20 1.43 -5.69
CA TYR A 120 17.86 0.20 -6.40
C TYR A 120 17.38 0.46 -7.82
N MET A 121 16.47 1.43 -8.00
CA MET A 121 15.91 1.77 -9.30
C MET A 121 16.97 2.34 -10.25
N GLU A 122 17.88 3.18 -9.76
CA GLU A 122 19.00 3.70 -10.54
C GLU A 122 19.95 2.59 -11.01
N LYS A 123 20.15 1.56 -10.19
CA LYS A 123 20.92 0.38 -10.58
C LYS A 123 20.20 -0.39 -11.68
N GLN A 124 18.89 -0.63 -11.53
CA GLN A 124 18.09 -1.33 -12.55
C GLN A 124 18.08 -0.58 -13.89
N MET A 125 18.02 0.76 -13.86
CA MET A 125 18.10 1.57 -15.08
C MET A 125 19.36 1.34 -15.90
N LYS A 126 20.51 1.13 -15.25
CA LYS A 126 21.77 0.88 -15.94
C LYS A 126 21.80 -0.49 -16.64
N GLU A 127 20.96 -1.40 -16.19
CA GLU A 127 20.84 -2.77 -16.70
C GLU A 127 19.73 -2.89 -17.77
N LEU A 128 18.90 -1.84 -17.97
CA LEU A 128 17.84 -1.83 -18.99
C LEU A 128 18.45 -1.80 -20.39
N GLY A 129 18.05 -2.80 -21.19
CA GLY A 129 18.44 -2.91 -22.58
C GLY A 129 17.68 -1.96 -23.53
N VAL A 130 18.02 -2.03 -24.82
CA VAL A 130 17.33 -1.33 -25.89
C VAL A 130 15.84 -1.70 -25.91
N GLY A 131 14.97 -0.71 -26.16
CA GLY A 131 13.52 -0.91 -26.28
C GLY A 131 12.70 -0.48 -25.05
N LYS A 132 13.35 0.09 -24.02
CA LYS A 132 12.67 0.66 -22.84
C LYS A 132 12.75 2.21 -22.80
N GLU A 133 12.68 2.85 -23.97
CA GLU A 133 12.85 4.31 -24.10
C GLU A 133 11.90 5.13 -23.22
N VAL A 134 10.66 4.69 -23.10
CA VAL A 134 9.66 5.36 -22.26
C VAL A 134 10.07 5.39 -20.80
N LEU A 135 10.58 4.26 -20.30
CA LEU A 135 11.08 4.16 -18.93
C LEU A 135 12.29 5.07 -18.72
N ILE A 136 13.22 5.07 -19.67
CA ILE A 136 14.45 5.89 -19.62
C ILE A 136 14.11 7.38 -19.60
N HIS A 137 13.21 7.84 -20.46
CA HIS A 137 12.84 9.25 -20.53
C HIS A 137 12.07 9.77 -19.31
N SER A 138 11.19 8.94 -18.73
CA SER A 138 10.40 9.35 -17.55
C SER A 138 11.18 9.23 -16.24
N PHE A 139 12.22 8.43 -16.19
CA PHE A 139 12.90 8.04 -14.97
C PHE A 139 13.43 9.24 -14.17
N SER A 140 14.17 10.15 -14.81
CA SER A 140 14.79 11.29 -14.12
C SER A 140 13.76 12.20 -13.43
N TYR A 141 12.59 12.37 -14.03
CA TYR A 141 11.51 13.15 -13.44
C TYR A 141 11.00 12.50 -12.14
N TYR A 142 10.72 11.18 -12.14
CA TYR A 142 10.16 10.51 -10.97
C TYR A 142 11.21 10.28 -9.88
N ILE A 143 12.48 10.10 -10.23
CA ILE A 143 13.57 10.12 -9.25
C ILE A 143 13.64 11.49 -8.57
N GLY A 144 13.64 12.58 -9.33
CA GLY A 144 13.64 13.94 -8.79
C GLY A 144 12.44 14.21 -7.87
N LEU A 145 11.24 13.69 -8.21
CA LEU A 145 10.06 13.80 -7.36
C LEU A 145 10.24 13.00 -6.05
N GLY A 146 10.83 11.81 -6.11
CA GLY A 146 11.17 10.99 -4.93
C GLY A 146 12.19 11.66 -4.02
N GLU A 147 13.25 12.24 -4.59
CA GLU A 147 14.26 13.01 -3.86
C GLU A 147 13.67 14.27 -3.18
N ASN A 148 12.74 14.94 -3.85
CA ASN A 148 11.98 16.05 -3.26
C ASN A 148 11.16 15.59 -2.05
N ALA A 149 10.52 14.42 -2.12
CA ALA A 149 9.78 13.86 -0.99
C ALA A 149 10.70 13.59 0.21
N ILE A 150 11.87 13.00 -0.04
CA ILE A 150 12.91 12.72 0.98
C ILE A 150 13.41 14.04 1.58
N SER A 151 13.75 15.02 0.75
CA SER A 151 14.23 16.31 1.17
C SER A 151 13.20 17.07 2.02
N TYR A 152 11.94 17.04 1.59
CA TYR A 152 10.82 17.64 2.30
C TYR A 152 10.62 17.02 3.69
N TYR A 153 10.64 15.69 3.78
CA TYR A 153 10.57 14.97 5.05
C TYR A 153 11.75 15.34 5.96
N ASN A 154 12.98 15.25 5.45
CA ASN A 154 14.20 15.49 6.24
C ASN A 154 14.34 16.93 6.72
N TYR A 155 13.87 17.90 5.94
CA TYR A 155 13.85 19.31 6.33
C TYR A 155 12.87 19.54 7.49
N ASN A 156 11.69 18.96 7.42
CA ASN A 156 10.61 19.20 8.39
C ASN A 156 10.69 18.29 9.63
N LYS A 157 11.35 17.15 9.56
CA LYS A 157 11.54 16.17 10.65
C LYS A 157 10.24 15.88 11.42
N PRO A 158 9.16 15.46 10.76
CA PRO A 158 7.87 15.28 11.41
C PRO A 158 7.92 14.18 12.46
N VAL A 159 7.25 14.40 13.59
CA VAL A 159 7.10 13.42 14.67
C VAL A 159 5.62 13.23 14.93
N SER A 160 5.07 12.08 14.53
CA SER A 160 3.68 11.71 14.79
C SER A 160 3.58 10.52 15.73
N LYS A 161 2.55 10.56 16.59
CA LYS A 161 2.14 9.44 17.45
C LYS A 161 1.00 8.62 16.82
N ASN A 162 0.49 9.05 15.67
CA ASN A 162 -0.59 8.37 14.97
C ASN A 162 -0.04 7.21 14.14
N ILE A 163 0.22 6.11 14.81
CA ILE A 163 0.71 4.87 14.21
C ILE A 163 -0.40 3.83 14.27
N SER A 164 -0.64 3.15 13.16
CA SER A 164 -1.68 2.13 13.05
C SER A 164 -1.28 0.99 12.13
N MET A 165 -2.12 -0.04 12.06
CA MET A 165 -2.02 -1.06 11.03
C MET A 165 -2.46 -0.44 9.70
N CYS A 166 -1.51 -0.33 8.78
CA CYS A 166 -1.66 0.23 7.44
C CYS A 166 -1.42 -0.86 6.39
N HIS A 167 -1.79 -0.59 5.16
CA HIS A 167 -1.59 -1.52 4.05
C HIS A 167 -0.17 -1.37 3.47
N PHE A 168 0.51 -2.49 3.26
CA PHE A 168 1.83 -2.50 2.60
C PHE A 168 1.73 -1.95 1.18
N ARG A 169 0.69 -2.33 0.44
CA ARG A 169 0.36 -1.83 -0.90
C ARG A 169 -1.15 -1.68 -1.05
N MET A 170 -1.55 -0.62 -1.72
CA MET A 170 -2.90 -0.48 -2.27
C MET A 170 -2.84 -0.76 -3.76
N ASN A 171 -3.47 -1.84 -4.19
CA ASN A 171 -3.53 -2.22 -5.59
C ASN A 171 -4.52 -1.34 -6.35
N ASN A 172 -4.39 -1.29 -7.65
CA ASN A 172 -5.28 -0.55 -8.53
C ASN A 172 -6.09 -1.52 -9.42
N PRO A 173 -7.42 -1.58 -9.32
CA PRO A 173 -8.29 -0.91 -8.33
C PRO A 173 -8.10 -1.47 -6.90
N ILE A 174 -8.55 -0.72 -5.89
CA ILE A 174 -8.50 -1.18 -4.50
C ILE A 174 -9.64 -2.18 -4.29
N LEU A 175 -9.33 -3.46 -4.39
CA LEU A 175 -10.30 -4.53 -4.22
C LEU A 175 -10.36 -5.02 -2.77
N PRO A 176 -11.55 -5.25 -2.22
CA PRO A 176 -11.73 -5.73 -0.84
C PRO A 176 -10.96 -7.01 -0.53
N VAL A 177 -10.86 -7.93 -1.48
CA VAL A 177 -10.14 -9.20 -1.33
C VAL A 177 -8.65 -8.99 -1.01
N ASN A 178 -8.04 -7.92 -1.52
CA ASN A 178 -6.64 -7.58 -1.25
C ASN A 178 -6.52 -6.63 -0.05
N TYR A 179 -7.43 -5.67 0.05
CA TYR A 179 -7.43 -4.67 1.12
C TYR A 179 -7.66 -5.31 2.49
N TYR A 180 -8.63 -6.19 2.62
CA TYR A 180 -8.94 -6.86 3.90
C TYR A 180 -8.11 -8.14 4.14
N HIS A 181 -7.03 -8.35 3.37
CA HIS A 181 -6.14 -9.49 3.58
C HIS A 181 -5.19 -9.21 4.75
N PRO A 182 -5.20 -10.02 5.84
CA PRO A 182 -4.43 -9.71 7.04
C PRO A 182 -2.92 -9.64 6.81
N LEU A 183 -2.37 -10.46 5.92
CA LEU A 183 -0.93 -10.45 5.62
C LEU A 183 -0.49 -9.24 4.78
N SER A 184 -1.42 -8.40 4.30
CA SER A 184 -1.08 -7.14 3.62
C SER A 184 -0.81 -5.98 4.58
N LEU A 185 -1.02 -6.19 5.88
CA LEU A 185 -0.92 -5.15 6.89
C LEU A 185 0.50 -5.00 7.44
N ILE A 186 0.90 -3.77 7.63
CA ILE A 186 2.14 -3.36 8.29
C ILE A 186 1.86 -2.29 9.33
N LEU A 187 2.78 -2.12 10.27
CA LEU A 187 2.71 -1.02 11.22
C LEU A 187 3.40 0.20 10.62
N ASP A 188 2.65 1.31 10.45
CA ASP A 188 3.15 2.53 9.84
C ASP A 188 2.38 3.77 10.35
N TYR A 189 2.76 4.98 9.91
CA TYR A 189 2.00 6.19 10.17
C TYR A 189 0.60 6.10 9.55
N ASP A 190 -0.41 6.45 10.33
CA ASP A 190 -1.82 6.32 9.94
C ASP A 190 -2.17 7.03 8.62
N VAL A 191 -1.52 8.15 8.37
CA VAL A 191 -1.70 8.95 7.14
C VAL A 191 -1.24 8.24 5.86
N ARG A 192 -0.47 7.14 5.97
CA ARG A 192 0.00 6.36 4.83
C ARG A 192 -1.14 5.88 3.95
N ASP A 193 -2.14 5.25 4.55
CA ASP A 193 -3.25 4.67 3.81
C ASP A 193 -4.05 5.72 3.05
N TYR A 194 -4.24 6.90 3.66
CA TYR A 194 -4.92 8.01 2.98
C TYR A 194 -4.12 8.51 1.77
N ALA A 195 -2.80 8.69 1.92
CA ALA A 195 -1.98 9.13 0.81
C ALA A 195 -1.98 8.12 -0.34
N GLU A 196 -1.87 6.82 -0.05
CA GLU A 196 -1.91 5.78 -1.09
C GLU A 196 -3.31 5.66 -1.71
N TYR A 197 -4.38 5.77 -0.92
CA TYR A 197 -5.75 5.78 -1.43
C TYR A 197 -5.98 6.95 -2.40
N PHE A 198 -5.59 8.17 -2.03
CA PHE A 198 -5.78 9.33 -2.90
C PHE A 198 -4.94 9.24 -4.18
N LYS A 199 -3.73 8.70 -4.11
CA LYS A 199 -2.93 8.43 -5.33
C LYS A 199 -3.62 7.42 -6.25
N VAL A 200 -4.07 6.30 -5.72
CA VAL A 200 -4.78 5.28 -6.51
C VAL A 200 -6.07 5.86 -7.09
N SER A 201 -6.85 6.58 -6.29
CA SER A 201 -8.10 7.23 -6.75
C SER A 201 -7.84 8.25 -7.86
N PHE A 202 -6.75 9.04 -7.75
CA PHE A 202 -6.36 9.99 -8.80
C PHE A 202 -6.03 9.29 -10.12
N PHE A 203 -5.17 8.27 -10.09
CA PHE A 203 -4.77 7.56 -11.32
C PHE A 203 -5.92 6.79 -11.97
N ASN A 204 -6.96 6.45 -11.19
CA ASN A 204 -8.21 5.85 -11.67
C ASN A 204 -9.30 6.88 -12.04
N GLU A 205 -9.03 8.18 -11.93
CA GLU A 205 -10.01 9.25 -12.20
C GLU A 205 -11.25 9.20 -11.29
N MET A 206 -11.07 8.68 -10.06
CA MET A 206 -12.11 8.51 -9.04
C MET A 206 -11.91 9.44 -7.84
N LEU A 207 -10.87 10.29 -7.83
CA LEU A 207 -10.57 11.16 -6.71
C LEU A 207 -11.62 12.25 -6.52
N ASP A 208 -12.21 12.32 -5.32
CA ASP A 208 -13.03 13.46 -4.89
C ASP A 208 -12.24 14.33 -3.90
N MET A 209 -12.04 15.60 -4.27
CA MET A 209 -11.36 16.57 -3.40
C MET A 209 -12.11 16.83 -2.09
N LYS A 210 -13.41 16.52 -2.00
CA LYS A 210 -14.16 16.58 -0.73
C LYS A 210 -13.67 15.53 0.26
N GLU A 211 -13.27 14.35 -0.20
CA GLU A 211 -12.66 13.31 0.64
C GLU A 211 -11.30 13.76 1.18
N VAL A 212 -10.49 14.41 0.33
CA VAL A 212 -9.21 15.01 0.73
C VAL A 212 -9.43 16.07 1.81
N SER A 213 -10.39 16.98 1.59
CA SER A 213 -10.74 18.00 2.60
C SER A 213 -11.25 17.37 3.90
N LYS A 214 -12.13 16.37 3.82
CA LYS A 214 -12.65 15.65 4.99
C LYS A 214 -11.53 15.01 5.83
N PHE A 215 -10.51 14.45 5.17
CA PHE A 215 -9.33 13.92 5.84
C PHE A 215 -8.48 15.04 6.50
N ILE A 216 -8.17 16.11 5.77
CA ILE A 216 -7.32 17.20 6.26
C ILE A 216 -7.96 17.91 7.48
N PHE A 217 -9.27 18.08 7.47
CA PHE A 217 -9.98 18.75 8.55
C PHE A 217 -10.37 17.82 9.72
N ASP A 218 -10.05 16.52 9.63
CA ASP A 218 -10.22 15.60 10.75
C ASP A 218 -9.33 16.00 11.93
N ASN A 219 -9.94 16.16 13.12
CA ASN A 219 -9.24 16.59 14.32
C ASN A 219 -8.34 15.52 14.96
N ARG A 220 -8.34 14.30 14.40
CA ARG A 220 -7.41 13.21 14.81
C ARG A 220 -5.97 13.50 14.39
N TYR A 221 -5.77 14.37 13.40
CA TYR A 221 -4.48 14.66 12.77
C TYR A 221 -4.00 16.07 13.12
N ASP A 222 -2.69 16.18 13.27
CA ASP A 222 -2.01 17.42 13.60
C ASP A 222 -1.10 17.93 12.45
N TYR A 223 -0.31 18.96 12.74
CA TYR A 223 0.65 19.53 11.79
C TYR A 223 1.67 18.50 11.28
N ASN A 224 2.21 17.64 12.17
CA ASN A 224 3.21 16.64 11.80
C ASN A 224 2.60 15.53 10.91
N ASP A 225 1.35 15.17 11.18
CA ASP A 225 0.62 14.22 10.34
C ASP A 225 0.43 14.77 8.92
N MET A 226 0.18 16.08 8.79
CA MET A 226 0.04 16.72 7.48
C MET A 226 1.38 16.82 6.74
N ILE A 227 2.50 17.04 7.45
CA ILE A 227 3.84 16.96 6.84
C ILE A 227 4.11 15.54 6.34
N LEU A 228 3.82 14.51 7.14
CA LEU A 228 3.96 13.10 6.73
C LEU A 228 3.08 12.78 5.53
N PHE A 229 1.80 13.16 5.58
CA PHE A 229 0.87 12.95 4.50
C PHE A 229 1.36 13.58 3.19
N TYR A 230 1.77 14.88 3.24
CA TYR A 230 2.24 15.58 2.05
C TYR A 230 3.56 15.00 1.52
N SER A 231 4.49 14.63 2.40
CA SER A 231 5.72 13.92 2.02
C SER A 231 5.39 12.61 1.26
N ARG A 232 4.39 11.88 1.75
CA ARG A 232 3.97 10.62 1.13
C ARG A 232 3.26 10.85 -0.20
N MET A 233 2.48 11.92 -0.34
CA MET A 233 1.89 12.33 -1.62
C MET A 233 2.97 12.68 -2.65
N LEU A 234 4.03 13.39 -2.25
CA LEU A 234 5.16 13.71 -3.12
C LEU A 234 5.92 12.46 -3.61
N TYR A 235 6.02 11.41 -2.78
CA TYR A 235 6.78 10.21 -3.14
C TYR A 235 6.02 9.35 -4.18
N PRO A 236 6.60 9.09 -5.37
CA PRO A 236 5.89 8.49 -6.50
C PRO A 236 5.81 6.96 -6.42
N THR A 237 5.23 6.42 -5.33
CA THR A 237 5.08 4.98 -5.08
C THR A 237 4.50 4.25 -6.29
N TYR A 238 3.43 4.84 -6.87
CA TYR A 238 2.70 4.22 -7.97
C TYR A 238 3.56 4.03 -9.23
N TYR A 239 4.39 5.04 -9.56
CA TYR A 239 5.33 4.92 -10.67
C TYR A 239 6.39 3.86 -10.39
N PHE A 240 7.01 3.87 -9.23
CA PHE A 240 8.06 2.91 -8.90
C PHE A 240 7.59 1.46 -8.87
N ASP A 241 6.38 1.20 -8.37
CA ASP A 241 5.78 -0.14 -8.38
C ASP A 241 5.49 -0.63 -9.80
N LEU A 242 5.02 0.25 -10.69
CA LEU A 242 4.82 -0.09 -12.10
C LEU A 242 6.14 -0.25 -12.86
N PHE A 243 7.10 0.63 -12.61
CA PHE A 243 8.43 0.57 -13.23
C PHE A 243 9.09 -0.79 -12.99
N GLU A 244 9.18 -1.21 -11.71
CA GLU A 244 9.78 -2.48 -11.33
C GLU A 244 9.14 -3.68 -12.03
N ARG A 245 7.81 -3.69 -12.10
CA ARG A 245 7.07 -4.76 -12.77
C ARG A 245 7.18 -4.70 -14.30
N SER A 246 7.28 -3.52 -14.89
CA SER A 246 7.41 -3.35 -16.35
C SER A 246 8.78 -3.77 -16.90
N ILE A 247 9.78 -3.95 -16.05
CA ILE A 247 11.08 -4.50 -16.45
C ILE A 247 10.90 -5.92 -17.01
N THR A 248 10.04 -6.71 -16.38
CA THR A 248 9.79 -8.12 -16.72
C THR A 248 8.51 -8.34 -17.52
N ASP A 249 7.56 -7.39 -17.49
CA ASP A 249 6.25 -7.51 -18.11
C ASP A 249 5.94 -6.31 -19.02
N ASN A 250 6.05 -6.53 -20.33
CA ASN A 250 5.78 -5.49 -21.34
C ASN A 250 4.31 -5.05 -21.38
N VAL A 251 3.37 -5.85 -20.88
CA VAL A 251 1.94 -5.47 -20.83
C VAL A 251 1.73 -4.27 -19.90
N LEU A 252 2.59 -4.09 -18.90
CA LEU A 252 2.53 -2.97 -17.97
C LEU A 252 3.09 -1.65 -18.53
N GLU A 253 3.75 -1.69 -19.70
CA GLU A 253 4.28 -0.48 -20.34
C GLU A 253 3.18 0.53 -20.67
N LYS A 254 2.00 0.05 -21.09
CA LYS A 254 0.83 0.92 -21.29
C LYS A 254 0.38 1.61 -20.01
N ARG A 255 0.40 0.91 -18.87
CA ARG A 255 0.01 1.50 -17.58
C ARG A 255 0.99 2.55 -17.09
N ILE A 256 2.28 2.35 -17.31
CA ILE A 256 3.28 3.36 -16.94
C ILE A 256 3.16 4.60 -17.83
N MET A 257 2.79 4.44 -19.12
CA MET A 257 2.45 5.55 -20.00
C MET A 257 1.27 6.37 -19.49
N ASP A 258 0.23 5.71 -18.98
CA ASP A 258 -0.92 6.41 -18.38
C ASP A 258 -0.49 7.26 -17.18
N VAL A 259 0.46 6.77 -16.38
CA VAL A 259 1.03 7.53 -15.25
C VAL A 259 1.83 8.73 -15.74
N ILE A 260 2.68 8.54 -16.75
CA ILE A 260 3.53 9.60 -17.32
C ILE A 260 2.67 10.71 -17.92
N THR A 261 1.63 10.37 -18.68
CA THR A 261 0.73 11.35 -19.30
C THR A 261 -0.09 12.16 -18.29
N LYS A 262 -0.24 11.66 -17.07
CA LYS A 262 -0.93 12.35 -15.98
C LYS A 262 0.01 13.16 -15.07
N SER A 263 1.31 13.24 -15.36
CA SER A 263 2.29 13.89 -14.48
C SER A 263 1.95 15.35 -14.18
N ASP A 264 1.64 16.17 -15.20
CA ASP A 264 1.26 17.57 -14.98
C ASP A 264 -0.02 17.72 -14.16
N LYS A 265 -1.03 16.87 -14.39
CA LYS A 265 -2.25 16.84 -13.58
C LYS A 265 -1.97 16.42 -12.14
N TYR A 266 -1.00 15.51 -11.94
CA TYR A 266 -0.60 15.10 -10.60
C TYR A 266 0.13 16.21 -9.85
N GLU A 267 0.97 17.00 -10.53
CA GLU A 267 1.57 18.21 -9.94
C GLU A 267 0.50 19.24 -9.53
N MET A 268 -0.53 19.43 -10.38
CA MET A 268 -1.66 20.29 -10.02
C MET A 268 -2.38 19.77 -8.77
N LEU A 269 -2.64 18.45 -8.69
CA LEU A 269 -3.22 17.84 -7.49
C LEU A 269 -2.36 18.09 -6.25
N LEU A 270 -1.05 17.90 -6.33
CA LEU A 270 -0.12 18.16 -5.22
C LEU A 270 -0.19 19.62 -4.76
N LYS A 271 -0.31 20.55 -5.71
CA LYS A 271 -0.49 21.99 -5.43
C LYS A 271 -1.84 22.27 -4.76
N ASP A 272 -2.92 21.66 -5.23
CA ASP A 272 -4.26 21.82 -4.66
C ASP A 272 -4.33 21.27 -3.23
N ILE A 273 -3.75 20.08 -3.01
CA ILE A 273 -3.62 19.48 -1.66
C ILE A 273 -2.81 20.38 -0.74
N TYR A 274 -1.71 20.94 -1.20
CA TYR A 274 -0.92 21.89 -0.42
C TYR A 274 -1.77 23.09 0.03
N TYR A 275 -2.50 23.72 -0.87
CA TYR A 275 -3.35 24.85 -0.52
C TYR A 275 -4.52 24.45 0.38
N GLU A 276 -5.06 23.24 0.22
CA GLU A 276 -6.10 22.72 1.10
C GLU A 276 -5.58 22.54 2.54
N ILE A 277 -4.39 21.94 2.68
CA ILE A 277 -3.72 21.82 4.00
C ILE A 277 -3.46 23.20 4.61
N ARG A 278 -3.03 24.17 3.79
CA ARG A 278 -2.72 25.54 4.22
C ARG A 278 -3.91 26.28 4.83
N LYS A 279 -5.13 25.87 4.59
CA LYS A 279 -6.33 26.44 5.23
C LYS A 279 -6.36 26.18 6.75
N LYS A 280 -5.70 25.11 7.21
CA LYS A 280 -5.69 24.69 8.63
C LYS A 280 -4.28 24.68 9.24
N TYR A 281 -3.27 24.29 8.47
CA TYR A 281 -1.89 24.12 8.94
C TYR A 281 -0.90 24.86 8.06
N ASN A 282 -0.03 25.66 8.66
CA ASN A 282 0.98 26.42 7.93
C ASN A 282 2.20 25.54 7.57
N ILE A 283 1.99 24.50 6.76
CA ILE A 283 3.09 23.65 6.29
C ILE A 283 3.95 24.40 5.27
N PRO A 284 5.28 24.14 5.19
CA PRO A 284 6.13 24.67 4.14
C PRO A 284 5.74 24.10 2.78
N GLY A 285 5.97 24.87 1.74
CA GLY A 285 5.71 24.46 0.37
C GLY A 285 6.94 23.89 -0.32
N VAL A 286 6.72 23.22 -1.45
CA VAL A 286 7.77 22.81 -2.37
C VAL A 286 7.88 23.88 -3.47
N ASP A 287 8.96 24.66 -3.46
CA ASP A 287 9.11 25.90 -4.23
C ASP A 287 8.82 25.75 -5.73
N TRP A 288 9.39 24.75 -6.38
CA TRP A 288 9.19 24.55 -7.82
C TRP A 288 7.74 24.22 -8.17
N LEU A 289 7.06 23.49 -7.27
CA LEU A 289 5.67 23.09 -7.48
C LEU A 289 4.71 24.27 -7.29
N ILE A 290 4.98 25.14 -6.29
CA ILE A 290 4.11 26.27 -5.99
C ILE A 290 4.32 27.42 -6.98
N LYS A 291 5.57 27.66 -7.40
CA LYS A 291 5.94 28.73 -8.35
C LYS A 291 5.63 28.41 -9.81
N LYS A 292 5.34 27.15 -10.15
CA LYS A 292 4.91 26.78 -11.51
C LYS A 292 3.59 27.52 -11.81
N SER A 293 3.68 28.58 -12.64
CA SER A 293 2.49 29.29 -13.13
C SER A 293 1.67 28.35 -14.02
N ASN A 294 0.37 28.42 -13.91
CA ASN A 294 -0.56 27.66 -14.75
C ASN A 294 -0.42 28.05 -16.21
#